data_def2262c032922199ab5fd13bef3d904
#
_entry.id   def2262c032922199ab5fd13bef3d904
#
_cell.length_a   1.000
_cell.length_b   1.000
_cell.length_c   1.000
_cell.angle_alpha   90.00
_cell.angle_beta   90.00
_cell.angle_gamma   90.00
#
_symmetry.space_group_name_H-M   'P 1'
#
loop_
_entity.id
_entity.type
_entity.pdbx_description
1 polymer ?
#
loop_
_entity_poly.entity_id
_entity_poly.type
_entity_poly.pdbx_seq_one_letter_code
_entity_poly.pdbx_strand_id
1 'polypeptide(L)'
;MILYNSLGQTKQEFVPHTPGKVNMYTCGPTVYHYAHIGNLRTYIMEDVLEKYLRFSGYDVNRVMNITDVGHLSSDADTGEDKMLSGAKREHKTVMEIAKFYTDAFFADCEKLNIKRPDVVEPATNCIDDFINMISVLLEKGYAYIAGGNVYFDTSKLDNYYVFGNMNEDDLAVGVRDSVEEDENKRNKADFVLWFTKSKFDSQELKWDSPWGVGYPGWHIECSAMSHRYLGDGFDIHGGGLDLRFPHHENEMAQTRAAGYPSAARWMHSAWVTAKGEKMSKSLGTGLSVPSVLAEHSAWVVRYALGSVQYRSMLEWSDQALVEAQAAYCLLYTSDAA
;
A
#
# COMPACT_ATOMS: atom_id res chain seq x y z
N MET A 1 -4.14 -21.96 13.24
CA MET A 1 -4.29 -21.49 11.82
C MET A 1 -2.91 -21.33 11.20
N ILE A 2 -2.76 -21.65 9.91
CA ILE A 2 -1.48 -21.51 9.19
C ILE A 2 -1.64 -20.40 8.15
N LEU A 3 -0.78 -19.39 8.21
CA LEU A 3 -0.70 -18.30 7.23
C LEU A 3 0.62 -18.35 6.46
N TYR A 4 0.60 -17.91 5.21
CA TYR A 4 1.82 -17.72 4.45
C TYR A 4 2.42 -16.35 4.77
N ASN A 5 3.70 -16.33 5.14
CA ASN A 5 4.45 -15.10 5.38
C ASN A 5 5.36 -14.82 4.18
N SER A 6 5.18 -13.67 3.55
CA SER A 6 6.07 -13.23 2.45
C SER A 6 7.50 -12.99 2.93
N LEU A 7 7.66 -12.59 4.19
CA LEU A 7 8.96 -12.56 4.85
C LEU A 7 9.40 -14.02 5.11
N GLY A 8 10.48 -14.44 4.47
CA GLY A 8 10.97 -15.82 4.51
C GLY A 8 10.19 -16.81 3.64
N GLN A 9 9.14 -16.40 2.93
CA GLN A 9 8.41 -17.17 1.92
C GLN A 9 7.91 -18.55 2.40
N THR A 10 7.44 -18.62 3.62
CA THR A 10 7.04 -19.88 4.28
C THR A 10 5.63 -19.82 4.85
N LYS A 11 5.00 -21.00 4.96
CA LYS A 11 3.77 -21.17 5.76
C LYS A 11 4.15 -21.33 7.23
N GLN A 12 3.52 -20.54 8.10
CA GLN A 12 3.83 -20.50 9.51
C GLN A 12 2.53 -20.57 10.33
N GLU A 13 2.61 -21.18 11.50
CA GLU A 13 1.52 -21.11 12.45
C GLU A 13 1.29 -19.66 12.90
N PHE A 14 0.04 -19.24 12.86
CA PHE A 14 -0.33 -17.90 13.29
C PHE A 14 -0.58 -17.91 14.81
N VAL A 15 0.28 -17.17 15.50
CA VAL A 15 0.14 -16.88 16.93
C VAL A 15 0.18 -15.35 17.06
N PRO A 16 -0.88 -14.71 17.56
CA PRO A 16 -0.89 -13.27 17.75
C PRO A 16 0.00 -12.84 18.91
N HIS A 17 0.50 -11.61 18.88
CA HIS A 17 1.28 -11.02 19.97
C HIS A 17 0.50 -11.00 21.28
N THR A 18 -0.78 -10.66 21.20
CA THR A 18 -1.68 -10.65 22.36
C THR A 18 -2.72 -11.76 22.19
N PRO A 19 -2.82 -12.73 23.13
CA PRO A 19 -3.80 -13.79 23.04
C PRO A 19 -5.23 -13.26 22.82
N GLY A 20 -5.90 -13.78 21.79
CA GLY A 20 -7.27 -13.40 21.44
C GLY A 20 -7.41 -12.07 20.68
N LYS A 21 -6.33 -11.29 20.49
CA LYS A 21 -6.35 -10.02 19.74
C LYS A 21 -5.44 -10.09 18.54
N VAL A 22 -5.83 -9.44 17.45
CA VAL A 22 -5.02 -9.32 16.23
C VAL A 22 -4.96 -7.87 15.79
N ASN A 23 -3.75 -7.33 15.73
CA ASN A 23 -3.47 -6.03 15.16
C ASN A 23 -3.04 -6.18 13.70
N MET A 24 -3.75 -5.51 12.80
CA MET A 24 -3.54 -5.61 11.36
C MET A 24 -3.38 -4.21 10.75
N TYR A 25 -2.30 -4.00 10.01
CA TYR A 25 -2.10 -2.81 9.19
C TYR A 25 -2.25 -3.14 7.72
N THR A 26 -2.96 -2.31 6.98
CA THR A 26 -3.16 -2.48 5.54
C THR A 26 -2.90 -1.17 4.83
N CYS A 27 -2.02 -1.18 3.82
CA CYS A 27 -1.74 0.02 3.04
C CYS A 27 -3.00 0.47 2.30
N GLY A 28 -3.39 1.73 2.52
CA GLY A 28 -4.53 2.34 1.89
C GLY A 28 -4.24 2.89 0.49
N PRO A 29 -5.25 3.46 -0.17
CA PRO A 29 -5.09 4.02 -1.50
C PRO A 29 -4.41 5.39 -1.49
N THR A 30 -3.70 5.71 -2.57
CA THR A 30 -3.37 7.10 -2.92
C THR A 30 -4.58 7.72 -3.62
N VAL A 31 -5.14 8.77 -3.02
CA VAL A 31 -6.48 9.28 -3.35
C VAL A 31 -6.47 10.42 -4.36
N TYR A 32 -5.88 10.19 -5.53
CA TYR A 32 -5.84 11.13 -6.66
C TYR A 32 -6.73 10.71 -7.85
N HIS A 33 -7.29 9.49 -7.81
CA HIS A 33 -8.12 8.90 -8.85
C HIS A 33 -8.93 7.72 -8.29
N TYR A 34 -10.01 7.32 -8.98
CA TYR A 34 -10.77 6.12 -8.63
C TYR A 34 -9.86 4.87 -8.54
N ALA A 35 -10.14 4.02 -7.57
CA ALA A 35 -9.57 2.69 -7.54
C ALA A 35 -10.11 1.86 -8.74
N HIS A 36 -9.27 0.98 -9.28
CA HIS A 36 -9.72 -0.01 -10.25
C HIS A 36 -9.93 -1.37 -9.57
N ILE A 37 -10.66 -2.28 -10.20
CA ILE A 37 -10.99 -3.58 -9.63
C ILE A 37 -9.74 -4.38 -9.24
N GLY A 38 -8.61 -4.20 -9.94
CA GLY A 38 -7.34 -4.81 -9.57
C GLY A 38 -6.83 -4.38 -8.19
N ASN A 39 -7.04 -3.12 -7.80
CA ASN A 39 -6.74 -2.67 -6.43
C ASN A 39 -7.70 -3.32 -5.43
N LEU A 40 -8.99 -3.40 -5.77
CA LEU A 40 -10.02 -3.93 -4.86
C LEU A 40 -9.79 -5.42 -4.54
N ARG A 41 -9.07 -6.17 -5.38
CA ARG A 41 -8.68 -7.55 -5.06
C ARG A 41 -7.87 -7.63 -3.77
N THR A 42 -6.92 -6.72 -3.59
CA THR A 42 -6.11 -6.65 -2.36
C THR A 42 -7.00 -6.40 -1.14
N TYR A 43 -7.86 -5.40 -1.22
CA TYR A 43 -8.78 -5.07 -0.12
C TYR A 43 -9.81 -6.16 0.17
N ILE A 44 -10.24 -6.93 -0.85
CA ILE A 44 -11.07 -8.13 -0.67
C ILE A 44 -10.28 -9.23 0.07
N MET A 45 -9.03 -9.47 -0.27
CA MET A 45 -8.18 -10.45 0.44
C MET A 45 -8.03 -10.07 1.92
N GLU A 46 -7.75 -8.80 2.20
CA GLU A 46 -7.62 -8.28 3.56
C GLU A 46 -8.94 -8.39 4.35
N ASP A 47 -10.06 -8.07 3.72
CA ASP A 47 -11.39 -8.18 4.29
C ASP A 47 -11.78 -9.63 4.60
N VAL A 48 -11.49 -10.56 3.69
CA VAL A 48 -11.72 -11.99 3.91
C VAL A 48 -10.88 -12.49 5.08
N LEU A 49 -9.61 -12.09 5.16
CA LEU A 49 -8.74 -12.45 6.28
C LEU A 49 -9.27 -11.89 7.60
N GLU A 50 -9.64 -10.61 7.65
CA GLU A 50 -10.21 -9.99 8.86
C GLU A 50 -11.48 -10.71 9.29
N LYS A 51 -12.42 -10.95 8.36
CA LYS A 51 -13.68 -11.64 8.65
C LYS A 51 -13.44 -13.06 9.14
N TYR A 52 -12.48 -13.77 8.57
CA TYR A 52 -12.12 -15.13 9.01
C TYR A 52 -11.48 -15.11 10.41
N LEU A 53 -10.61 -14.15 10.71
CA LEU A 53 -10.03 -13.99 12.05
C LEU A 53 -11.12 -13.73 13.09
N ARG A 54 -12.05 -12.81 12.80
CA ARG A 54 -13.19 -12.52 13.68
C ARG A 54 -14.10 -13.75 13.86
N PHE A 55 -14.40 -14.48 12.78
CA PHE A 55 -15.15 -15.73 12.83
C PHE A 55 -14.45 -16.81 13.69
N SER A 56 -13.12 -16.82 13.68
CA SER A 56 -12.28 -17.69 14.49
C SER A 56 -12.17 -17.26 15.96
N GLY A 57 -12.86 -16.19 16.37
CA GLY A 57 -12.94 -15.72 17.75
C GLY A 57 -11.89 -14.67 18.14
N TYR A 58 -11.13 -14.13 17.20
CA TYR A 58 -10.19 -13.04 17.48
C TYR A 58 -10.89 -11.67 17.50
N ASP A 59 -10.48 -10.83 18.44
CA ASP A 59 -10.76 -9.38 18.40
C ASP A 59 -9.73 -8.72 17.46
N VAL A 60 -10.19 -8.23 16.31
CA VAL A 60 -9.30 -7.67 15.27
C VAL A 60 -9.39 -6.16 15.28
N ASN A 61 -8.24 -5.48 15.35
CA ASN A 61 -8.09 -4.05 15.14
C ASN A 61 -7.35 -3.84 13.82
N ARG A 62 -8.07 -3.41 12.78
CA ARG A 62 -7.49 -3.10 11.46
C ARG A 62 -7.32 -1.61 11.27
N VAL A 63 -6.09 -1.20 10.98
CA VAL A 63 -5.69 0.17 10.69
C VAL A 63 -5.34 0.30 9.20
N MET A 64 -5.76 1.41 8.59
CA MET A 64 -5.45 1.75 7.20
C MET A 64 -5.12 3.23 7.10
N ASN A 65 -4.03 3.57 6.42
CA ASN A 65 -3.75 4.95 6.03
C ASN A 65 -4.58 5.38 4.81
N ILE A 66 -4.74 6.67 4.64
CA ILE A 66 -5.11 7.29 3.36
C ILE A 66 -3.92 8.15 2.94
N THR A 67 -3.32 7.84 1.80
CA THR A 67 -2.23 8.62 1.24
C THR A 67 -2.81 9.84 0.50
N ASP A 68 -2.95 10.93 1.24
CA ASP A 68 -3.45 12.23 0.78
C ASP A 68 -2.34 13.30 0.68
N VAL A 69 -1.12 12.94 1.02
CA VAL A 69 0.08 13.71 0.73
C VAL A 69 0.47 13.50 -0.74
N GLY A 70 1.01 14.54 -1.38
CA GLY A 70 1.49 14.43 -2.75
C GLY A 70 2.67 13.45 -2.88
N HIS A 71 2.54 12.49 -3.78
CA HIS A 71 3.61 11.57 -4.15
C HIS A 71 3.96 11.71 -5.61
N LEU A 72 5.24 11.54 -5.91
CA LEU A 72 5.74 11.53 -7.27
C LEU A 72 5.18 10.30 -8.02
N SER A 73 5.03 10.42 -9.33
CA SER A 73 4.39 9.39 -10.17
C SER A 73 5.18 8.10 -10.28
N SER A 74 6.47 8.14 -9.98
CA SER A 74 7.37 6.99 -9.92
C SER A 74 7.60 6.55 -8.48
N ASP A 75 7.64 5.24 -8.24
CA ASP A 75 8.00 4.64 -6.96
C ASP A 75 9.50 4.83 -6.62
N ALA A 76 10.27 5.42 -7.55
CA ALA A 76 11.69 5.75 -7.41
C ALA A 76 11.94 7.25 -7.14
N ASP A 77 11.01 7.94 -6.49
CA ASP A 77 11.09 9.35 -6.09
C ASP A 77 11.23 10.34 -7.26
N THR A 78 10.68 10.03 -8.43
CA THR A 78 10.71 10.88 -9.62
C THR A 78 9.33 11.05 -10.27
N GLY A 79 9.16 12.05 -11.15
CA GLY A 79 7.93 12.29 -11.90
C GLY A 79 7.02 13.38 -11.29
N GLU A 80 5.85 13.61 -11.92
CA GLU A 80 4.88 14.60 -11.44
C GLU A 80 4.18 14.13 -10.14
N ASP A 81 3.77 15.10 -9.34
CA ASP A 81 2.91 14.85 -8.18
C ASP A 81 1.53 14.33 -8.61
N LYS A 82 1.17 13.15 -8.11
CA LYS A 82 -0.11 12.47 -8.43
C LYS A 82 -1.32 13.27 -7.97
N MET A 83 -1.25 13.88 -6.76
CA MET A 83 -2.36 14.64 -6.19
C MET A 83 -2.58 15.95 -6.96
N LEU A 84 -1.49 16.65 -7.29
CA LEU A 84 -1.54 17.89 -8.06
C LEU A 84 -2.05 17.64 -9.49
N SER A 85 -1.63 16.55 -10.13
CA SER A 85 -2.15 16.14 -11.44
C SER A 85 -3.65 15.86 -11.40
N GLY A 86 -4.14 15.23 -10.33
CA GLY A 86 -5.56 15.04 -10.06
C GLY A 86 -6.31 16.36 -9.89
N ALA A 87 -5.77 17.26 -9.06
CA ALA A 87 -6.34 18.57 -8.77
C ALA A 87 -6.47 19.44 -10.03
N LYS A 88 -5.42 19.52 -10.85
CA LYS A 88 -5.43 20.24 -12.13
C LYS A 88 -6.45 19.67 -13.11
N ARG A 89 -6.53 18.33 -13.23
CA ARG A 89 -7.49 17.65 -14.11
C ARG A 89 -8.93 17.98 -13.80
N GLU A 90 -9.26 18.11 -12.51
CA GLU A 90 -10.63 18.31 -12.03
C GLU A 90 -10.95 19.74 -11.59
N HIS A 91 -9.99 20.66 -11.72
CA HIS A 91 -10.13 22.04 -11.27
C HIS A 91 -10.55 22.19 -9.81
N LYS A 92 -9.92 21.40 -8.93
CA LYS A 92 -10.13 21.34 -7.48
C LYS A 92 -8.83 21.53 -6.74
N THR A 93 -8.90 21.82 -5.45
CA THR A 93 -7.71 21.78 -4.56
C THR A 93 -7.28 20.34 -4.29
N VAL A 94 -6.03 20.14 -3.88
CA VAL A 94 -5.49 18.83 -3.50
C VAL A 94 -6.32 18.18 -2.39
N MET A 95 -6.76 18.96 -1.39
CA MET A 95 -7.59 18.46 -0.28
C MET A 95 -9.00 18.07 -0.71
N GLU A 96 -9.61 18.81 -1.64
CA GLU A 96 -10.92 18.44 -2.19
C GLU A 96 -10.83 17.15 -3.01
N ILE A 97 -9.75 16.96 -3.76
CA ILE A 97 -9.47 15.72 -4.49
C ILE A 97 -9.27 14.55 -3.53
N ALA A 98 -8.45 14.73 -2.49
CA ALA A 98 -8.22 13.71 -1.49
C ALA A 98 -9.51 13.24 -0.84
N LYS A 99 -10.34 14.19 -0.39
CA LYS A 99 -11.63 13.88 0.20
C LYS A 99 -12.58 13.18 -0.79
N PHE A 100 -12.70 13.68 -2.00
CA PHE A 100 -13.59 13.11 -3.02
C PHE A 100 -13.24 11.66 -3.34
N TYR A 101 -11.97 11.36 -3.59
CA TYR A 101 -11.56 10.00 -3.94
C TYR A 101 -11.49 9.06 -2.73
N THR A 102 -11.29 9.58 -1.52
CA THR A 102 -11.46 8.80 -0.29
C THR A 102 -12.91 8.35 -0.11
N ASP A 103 -13.85 9.27 -0.28
CA ASP A 103 -15.29 8.96 -0.18
C ASP A 103 -15.71 7.96 -1.28
N ALA A 104 -15.25 8.17 -2.52
CA ALA A 104 -15.49 7.26 -3.63
C ALA A 104 -14.92 5.86 -3.39
N PHE A 105 -13.70 5.77 -2.86
CA PHE A 105 -13.07 4.50 -2.52
C PHE A 105 -13.89 3.70 -1.50
N PHE A 106 -14.31 4.34 -0.42
CA PHE A 106 -15.12 3.65 0.59
C PHE A 106 -16.52 3.31 0.11
N ALA A 107 -17.13 4.15 -0.74
CA ALA A 107 -18.40 3.82 -1.38
C ALA A 107 -18.28 2.57 -2.29
N ASP A 108 -17.17 2.41 -3.01
CA ASP A 108 -16.92 1.23 -3.82
C ASP A 108 -16.59 -0.01 -2.96
N CYS A 109 -15.87 0.16 -1.84
CA CYS A 109 -15.67 -0.89 -0.85
C CYS A 109 -16.99 -1.40 -0.26
N GLU A 110 -17.91 -0.49 0.10
CA GLU A 110 -19.23 -0.84 0.64
C GLU A 110 -20.04 -1.66 -0.37
N LYS A 111 -20.09 -1.25 -1.65
CA LYS A 111 -20.76 -2.02 -2.70
C LYS A 111 -20.24 -3.45 -2.82
N LEU A 112 -18.95 -3.65 -2.64
CA LEU A 112 -18.29 -4.95 -2.67
C LEU A 112 -18.29 -5.67 -1.30
N ASN A 113 -19.04 -5.17 -0.31
CA ASN A 113 -19.09 -5.73 1.05
C ASN A 113 -17.69 -5.87 1.70
N ILE A 114 -16.82 -4.92 1.44
CA ILE A 114 -15.53 -4.78 2.13
C ILE A 114 -15.75 -3.96 3.39
N LYS A 115 -15.46 -4.54 4.54
CA LYS A 115 -15.61 -3.85 5.83
C LYS A 115 -14.64 -2.65 5.90
N ARG A 116 -15.14 -1.49 6.33
CA ARG A 116 -14.27 -0.36 6.64
C ARG A 116 -13.33 -0.74 7.79
N PRO A 117 -12.02 -0.42 7.72
CA PRO A 117 -11.09 -0.62 8.82
C PRO A 117 -11.56 0.09 10.10
N ASP A 118 -11.13 -0.43 11.26
CA ASP A 118 -11.51 0.13 12.56
C ASP A 118 -10.90 1.52 12.76
N VAL A 119 -9.70 1.74 12.20
CA VAL A 119 -9.04 3.06 12.10
C VAL A 119 -8.70 3.34 10.65
N VAL A 120 -9.10 4.51 10.17
CA VAL A 120 -8.75 5.05 8.84
C VAL A 120 -8.18 6.44 9.06
N GLU A 121 -6.92 6.65 8.72
CA GLU A 121 -6.23 7.90 9.02
C GLU A 121 -5.58 8.51 7.77
N PRO A 122 -5.83 9.79 7.46
CA PRO A 122 -5.09 10.54 6.45
C PRO A 122 -3.63 10.76 6.87
N ALA A 123 -2.70 10.60 5.93
CA ALA A 123 -1.27 10.81 6.17
C ALA A 123 -0.97 12.25 6.59
N THR A 124 -1.73 13.23 6.07
CA THR A 124 -1.60 14.65 6.44
C THR A 124 -1.81 14.93 7.94
N ASN A 125 -2.50 14.05 8.66
CA ASN A 125 -2.69 14.17 10.11
C ASN A 125 -1.50 13.61 10.94
N CYS A 126 -0.49 13.00 10.30
CA CYS A 126 0.59 12.27 10.96
C CYS A 126 1.98 12.88 10.67
N ILE A 127 2.05 14.10 10.18
CA ILE A 127 3.31 14.76 9.78
C ILE A 127 4.33 14.80 10.91
N ASP A 128 3.90 15.11 12.13
CA ASP A 128 4.79 15.16 13.31
C ASP A 128 5.37 13.76 13.63
N ASP A 129 4.61 12.69 13.42
CA ASP A 129 5.09 11.33 13.61
C ASP A 129 6.17 10.97 12.57
N PHE A 130 6.00 11.43 11.33
CA PHE A 130 6.99 11.24 10.26
C PHE A 130 8.29 11.98 10.61
N ILE A 131 8.20 13.25 11.01
CA ILE A 131 9.35 14.06 11.44
C ILE A 131 10.07 13.40 12.63
N ASN A 132 9.31 12.91 13.60
CA ASN A 132 9.88 12.23 14.78
C ASN A 132 10.63 10.96 14.38
N MET A 133 10.05 10.09 13.54
CA MET A 133 10.73 8.88 13.09
C MET A 133 11.97 9.19 12.27
N ILE A 134 11.92 10.17 11.35
CA ILE A 134 13.08 10.61 10.57
C ILE A 134 14.19 11.15 11.49
N SER A 135 13.84 11.90 12.53
CA SER A 135 14.80 12.40 13.51
C SER A 135 15.52 11.26 14.23
N VAL A 136 14.79 10.21 14.63
CA VAL A 136 15.38 8.99 15.22
C VAL A 136 16.34 8.30 14.24
N LEU A 137 15.97 8.21 12.97
CA LEU A 137 16.83 7.61 11.94
C LEU A 137 18.13 8.41 11.72
N LEU A 138 18.05 9.74 11.74
CA LEU A 138 19.21 10.63 11.66
C LEU A 138 20.12 10.49 12.89
N GLU A 139 19.56 10.50 14.09
CA GLU A 139 20.31 10.34 15.35
C GLU A 139 21.05 9.00 15.41
N LYS A 140 20.43 7.93 14.90
CA LYS A 140 21.02 6.60 14.86
C LYS A 140 21.98 6.39 13.68
N GLY A 141 22.12 7.37 12.77
CA GLY A 141 23.03 7.34 11.63
C GLY A 141 22.57 6.48 10.46
N TYR A 142 21.27 6.13 10.40
CA TYR A 142 20.65 5.45 9.26
C TYR A 142 20.09 6.40 8.20
N ALA A 143 20.11 7.69 8.46
CA ALA A 143 19.72 8.72 7.51
C ALA A 143 20.78 9.80 7.38
N TYR A 144 20.76 10.54 6.29
CA TYR A 144 21.67 11.64 6.02
C TYR A 144 20.98 12.76 5.24
N ILE A 145 21.57 13.96 5.31
CA ILE A 145 21.09 15.13 4.55
C ILE A 145 22.05 15.37 3.38
N ALA A 146 21.49 15.46 2.16
CA ALA A 146 22.23 15.82 0.96
C ALA A 146 21.33 16.63 0.02
N GLY A 147 21.89 17.63 -0.68
CA GLY A 147 21.15 18.49 -1.60
C GLY A 147 19.96 19.24 -0.97
N GLY A 148 19.82 19.21 0.36
CA GLY A 148 18.69 19.76 1.12
C GLY A 148 17.64 18.73 1.52
N ASN A 149 17.61 17.54 0.91
CA ASN A 149 16.69 16.45 1.24
C ASN A 149 17.27 15.53 2.32
N VAL A 150 16.39 14.77 2.99
CA VAL A 150 16.80 13.71 3.92
C VAL A 150 16.61 12.36 3.26
N TYR A 151 17.66 11.55 3.26
CA TYR A 151 17.70 10.22 2.64
C TYR A 151 17.92 9.14 3.69
N PHE A 152 17.37 7.97 3.44
CA PHE A 152 17.73 6.75 4.15
C PHE A 152 18.98 6.13 3.51
N ASP A 153 19.95 5.75 4.34
CA ASP A 153 21.21 5.10 3.93
C ASP A 153 21.06 3.57 4.01
N THR A 154 20.75 2.95 2.89
CA THR A 154 20.50 1.51 2.81
C THR A 154 21.76 0.68 3.09
N SER A 155 22.96 1.26 2.88
CA SER A 155 24.25 0.59 3.15
C SER A 155 24.51 0.33 4.63
N LYS A 156 23.74 0.96 5.54
CA LYS A 156 23.84 0.76 6.98
C LYS A 156 23.13 -0.50 7.48
N LEU A 157 22.33 -1.14 6.63
CA LEU A 157 21.63 -2.37 6.96
C LEU A 157 22.39 -3.58 6.43
N ASP A 158 22.65 -4.57 7.29
CA ASP A 158 23.31 -5.81 6.91
C ASP A 158 22.48 -6.63 5.90
N ASN A 159 21.17 -6.47 5.92
CA ASN A 159 20.23 -7.15 5.03
C ASN A 159 19.07 -6.22 4.69
N TYR A 160 19.16 -5.51 3.56
CA TYR A 160 18.10 -4.62 3.07
C TYR A 160 17.05 -5.39 2.28
N TYR A 161 17.43 -6.31 1.37
CA TYR A 161 16.49 -7.06 0.55
C TYR A 161 15.92 -8.29 1.27
N VAL A 162 14.93 -8.08 2.16
CA VAL A 162 14.38 -9.15 3.02
C VAL A 162 13.23 -9.93 2.40
N PHE A 163 12.52 -9.36 1.41
CA PHE A 163 11.37 -9.99 0.77
C PHE A 163 11.72 -10.83 -0.48
N GLY A 164 12.94 -10.87 -0.93
CA GLY A 164 13.34 -11.67 -2.07
C GLY A 164 14.79 -11.50 -2.45
N ASN A 165 15.31 -12.42 -3.28
CA ASN A 165 16.62 -12.32 -3.90
C ASN A 165 16.56 -11.27 -5.03
N MET A 166 16.45 -10.01 -4.70
CA MET A 166 16.64 -8.93 -5.67
C MET A 166 18.11 -8.57 -5.64
N ASN A 167 18.80 -8.75 -6.77
CA ASN A 167 20.15 -8.25 -6.96
C ASN A 167 20.06 -6.77 -7.38
N GLU A 168 21.16 -6.02 -7.24
CA GLU A 168 21.23 -4.63 -7.75
C GLU A 168 20.90 -4.55 -9.26
N ASP A 169 21.15 -5.63 -10.01
CA ASP A 169 20.82 -5.75 -11.43
C ASP A 169 19.29 -5.87 -11.66
N ASP A 170 18.54 -6.45 -10.70
CA ASP A 170 17.07 -6.52 -10.77
C ASP A 170 16.43 -5.15 -10.52
N LEU A 171 17.11 -4.23 -9.84
CA LEU A 171 16.73 -2.82 -9.73
C LEU A 171 16.73 -2.14 -11.10
N ALA A 172 17.66 -2.51 -11.98
CA ALA A 172 17.74 -1.97 -13.34
C ALA A 172 16.58 -2.46 -14.24
N VAL A 173 16.03 -3.65 -13.97
CA VAL A 173 14.91 -4.24 -14.73
C VAL A 173 13.54 -3.75 -14.24
N GLY A 174 13.42 -3.37 -12.96
CA GLY A 174 12.20 -2.79 -12.38
C GLY A 174 12.07 -1.28 -12.54
N VAL A 175 13.15 -0.61 -12.90
CA VAL A 175 13.21 0.82 -13.12
C VAL A 175 12.86 1.10 -14.58
N ARG A 176 11.71 1.74 -14.82
CA ARG A 176 11.34 2.26 -16.15
C ARG A 176 12.48 3.13 -16.67
N ASP A 177 12.78 3.07 -17.96
CA ASP A 177 13.84 3.81 -18.68
C ASP A 177 13.89 5.35 -18.50
N SER A 178 13.11 5.90 -17.57
CA SER A 178 12.94 7.33 -17.30
C SER A 178 13.36 7.77 -15.88
N VAL A 179 14.02 6.93 -15.09
CA VAL A 179 14.49 7.33 -13.75
C VAL A 179 15.79 8.13 -13.92
N GLU A 180 15.69 9.44 -13.73
CA GLU A 180 16.87 10.27 -13.60
C GLU A 180 17.64 9.90 -12.32
N GLU A 181 18.95 9.70 -12.45
CA GLU A 181 19.82 9.46 -11.30
C GLU A 181 19.82 10.70 -10.39
N ASP A 182 19.54 10.49 -9.11
CA ASP A 182 19.67 11.53 -8.09
C ASP A 182 21.10 11.53 -7.56
N GLU A 183 21.90 12.50 -8.02
CA GLU A 183 23.31 12.66 -7.68
C GLU A 183 23.57 12.85 -6.16
N ASN A 184 22.52 13.16 -5.38
CA ASN A 184 22.64 13.32 -3.92
C ASN A 184 22.57 12.00 -3.17
N LYS A 185 22.11 10.91 -3.80
CA LYS A 185 22.08 9.58 -3.20
C LYS A 185 23.51 9.02 -3.08
N ARG A 186 23.83 8.47 -1.90
CA ARG A 186 25.11 7.78 -1.67
C ARG A 186 25.15 6.40 -2.34
N ASN A 187 23.98 5.72 -2.31
CA ASN A 187 23.77 4.40 -2.91
C ASN A 187 22.53 4.43 -3.79
N LYS A 188 22.52 3.63 -4.85
CA LYS A 188 21.35 3.56 -5.78
C LYS A 188 20.05 3.20 -5.08
N ALA A 189 20.13 2.34 -4.06
CA ALA A 189 18.96 1.88 -3.31
C ALA A 189 18.48 2.89 -2.25
N ASP A 190 19.22 3.96 -1.97
CA ASP A 190 18.80 4.97 -1.01
C ASP A 190 17.50 5.65 -1.49
N PHE A 191 16.66 6.04 -0.56
CA PHE A 191 15.38 6.64 -0.84
C PHE A 191 15.11 7.87 0.03
N VAL A 192 14.26 8.75 -0.44
CA VAL A 192 13.98 10.02 0.24
C VAL A 192 13.01 9.79 1.41
N LEU A 193 13.36 10.35 2.56
CA LEU A 193 12.52 10.40 3.76
C LEU A 193 11.77 11.74 3.87
N TRP A 194 12.42 12.84 3.47
CA TRP A 194 11.85 14.18 3.47
C TRP A 194 12.40 15.01 2.32
N PHE A 195 11.50 15.58 1.51
CA PHE A 195 11.83 16.46 0.41
C PHE A 195 11.75 17.91 0.87
N THR A 196 12.84 18.67 0.79
CA THR A 196 12.85 20.13 0.89
C THR A 196 13.10 20.78 -0.46
N LYS A 197 13.77 20.06 -1.36
CA LYS A 197 14.02 20.48 -2.75
C LYS A 197 13.65 19.32 -3.65
N SER A 198 12.76 19.59 -4.59
CA SER A 198 12.41 18.67 -5.67
C SER A 198 12.53 19.39 -6.99
N LYS A 199 12.96 18.71 -8.03
CA LYS A 199 12.87 19.22 -9.41
C LYS A 199 11.43 19.59 -9.79
N PHE A 200 10.46 19.03 -9.07
CA PHE A 200 9.02 19.23 -9.23
C PHE A 200 8.49 20.08 -8.06
N ASP A 201 8.98 21.32 -7.95
CA ASP A 201 8.65 22.26 -6.84
C ASP A 201 7.18 22.72 -6.81
N SER A 202 6.33 22.10 -7.62
CA SER A 202 4.89 22.34 -7.71
C SER A 202 4.05 21.69 -6.62
N GLN A 203 4.67 20.99 -5.63
CA GLN A 203 3.97 20.41 -4.49
C GLN A 203 3.22 21.50 -3.72
N GLU A 204 1.89 21.34 -3.63
CA GLU A 204 1.02 22.32 -2.96
C GLU A 204 1.07 22.16 -1.44
N LEU A 205 1.15 20.92 -0.94
CA LEU A 205 1.17 20.62 0.48
C LEU A 205 2.62 20.52 0.98
N LYS A 206 3.00 21.44 1.86
CA LYS A 206 4.33 21.47 2.49
C LYS A 206 4.19 21.82 3.97
N TRP A 207 5.07 21.30 4.79
CA TRP A 207 5.11 21.50 6.25
C TRP A 207 6.48 21.92 6.71
N ASP A 208 6.53 22.64 7.83
CA ASP A 208 7.77 22.96 8.52
C ASP A 208 8.40 21.69 9.08
N SER A 209 9.72 21.59 8.97
CA SER A 209 10.52 20.53 9.60
C SER A 209 11.87 21.06 10.06
N PRO A 210 12.62 20.32 10.91
CA PRO A 210 13.98 20.70 11.31
C PRO A 210 14.95 20.84 10.13
N TRP A 211 14.62 20.27 8.97
CA TRP A 211 15.47 20.26 7.76
C TRP A 211 15.04 21.31 6.74
N GLY A 212 13.92 21.99 7.00
CA GLY A 212 13.32 23.00 6.13
C GLY A 212 11.88 22.68 5.75
N VAL A 213 11.23 23.63 5.09
CA VAL A 213 9.86 23.45 4.57
C VAL A 213 9.87 22.41 3.46
N GLY A 214 9.00 21.39 3.58
CA GLY A 214 8.98 20.28 2.65
C GLY A 214 7.83 19.30 2.88
N TYR A 215 7.98 18.08 2.39
CA TYR A 215 6.98 17.02 2.48
C TYR A 215 7.64 15.64 2.65
N PRO A 216 6.93 14.66 3.25
CA PRO A 216 7.48 13.32 3.48
C PRO A 216 7.65 12.54 2.19
N GLY A 217 8.62 11.61 2.17
CA GLY A 217 8.67 10.52 1.21
C GLY A 217 7.53 9.52 1.46
N TRP A 218 7.21 8.72 0.44
CA TRP A 218 6.06 7.81 0.52
C TRP A 218 6.18 6.73 1.59
N HIS A 219 7.38 6.20 1.81
CA HIS A 219 7.56 5.00 2.63
C HIS A 219 7.50 5.27 4.14
N ILE A 220 7.78 6.51 4.57
CA ILE A 220 7.76 6.86 6.00
C ILE A 220 6.34 6.89 6.57
N GLU A 221 5.32 7.10 5.71
CA GLU A 221 3.93 7.15 6.14
C GLU A 221 3.53 5.87 6.85
N CYS A 222 3.58 4.73 6.16
CA CYS A 222 3.12 3.46 6.71
C CYS A 222 3.99 2.99 7.89
N SER A 223 5.30 3.27 7.88
CA SER A 223 6.17 2.94 9.02
C SER A 223 5.78 3.70 10.28
N ALA A 224 5.61 5.02 10.20
CA ALA A 224 5.27 5.83 11.35
C ALA A 224 3.81 5.64 11.79
N MET A 225 2.87 5.53 10.84
CA MET A 225 1.46 5.35 11.15
C MET A 225 1.16 3.99 11.76
N SER A 226 1.79 2.91 11.25
CA SER A 226 1.65 1.59 11.87
C SER A 226 2.18 1.58 13.31
N HIS A 227 3.32 2.21 13.56
CA HIS A 227 3.86 2.35 14.91
C HIS A 227 2.95 3.18 15.81
N ARG A 228 2.44 4.32 15.34
CA ARG A 228 1.52 5.19 16.09
C ARG A 228 0.26 4.47 16.57
N TYR A 229 -0.39 3.73 15.68
CA TYR A 229 -1.72 3.14 15.94
C TYR A 229 -1.69 1.73 16.48
N LEU A 230 -0.61 0.97 16.24
CA LEU A 230 -0.50 -0.44 16.63
C LEU A 230 0.63 -0.70 17.65
N GLY A 231 1.46 0.32 17.92
CA GLY A 231 2.54 0.24 18.91
C GLY A 231 3.71 -0.63 18.47
N ASP A 232 4.43 -1.16 19.47
CA ASP A 232 5.64 -1.94 19.26
C ASP A 232 5.32 -3.37 18.80
N GLY A 233 5.27 -3.54 17.50
CA GLY A 233 5.00 -4.83 16.86
C GLY A 233 3.51 -5.12 16.72
N PHE A 234 3.15 -5.57 15.54
CA PHE A 234 1.79 -5.97 15.22
C PHE A 234 1.78 -7.27 14.41
N ASP A 235 0.61 -7.88 14.29
CA ASP A 235 0.52 -9.26 13.86
C ASP A 235 0.63 -9.42 12.35
N ILE A 236 -0.08 -8.59 11.58
CA ILE A 236 -0.21 -8.74 10.12
C ILE A 236 -0.07 -7.40 9.42
N HIS A 237 0.77 -7.37 8.37
CA HIS A 237 0.84 -6.29 7.40
C HIS A 237 0.39 -6.79 6.03
N GLY A 238 -0.63 -6.16 5.45
CA GLY A 238 -1.22 -6.53 4.17
C GLY A 238 -0.99 -5.48 3.08
N GLY A 239 -0.93 -5.94 1.82
CA GLY A 239 -0.85 -5.07 0.65
C GLY A 239 -0.83 -5.82 -0.68
N GLY A 240 -0.71 -5.10 -1.78
CA GLY A 240 -0.50 -5.67 -3.11
C GLY A 240 0.94 -6.15 -3.31
N LEU A 241 1.14 -7.06 -4.26
CA LEU A 241 2.47 -7.57 -4.60
C LEU A 241 3.42 -6.46 -5.10
N ASP A 242 2.88 -5.42 -5.70
CA ASP A 242 3.60 -4.24 -6.15
C ASP A 242 4.16 -3.38 -4.99
N LEU A 243 3.57 -3.47 -3.81
CA LEU A 243 4.11 -2.82 -2.61
C LEU A 243 5.27 -3.60 -1.99
N ARG A 244 5.44 -4.89 -2.29
CA ARG A 244 6.51 -5.71 -1.71
C ARG A 244 7.89 -5.07 -1.89
N PHE A 245 8.12 -4.51 -3.08
CA PHE A 245 9.27 -3.69 -3.40
C PHE A 245 8.83 -2.51 -4.28
N PRO A 246 9.27 -1.26 -4.00
CA PRO A 246 10.18 -0.88 -2.90
C PRO A 246 9.48 -0.58 -1.56
N HIS A 247 8.15 -0.42 -1.52
CA HIS A 247 7.42 0.20 -0.40
C HIS A 247 7.59 -0.56 0.93
N HIS A 248 7.18 -1.83 0.99
CA HIS A 248 7.27 -2.64 2.21
C HIS A 248 8.71 -2.98 2.60
N GLU A 249 9.62 -3.08 1.61
CA GLU A 249 11.05 -3.21 1.88
C GLU A 249 11.58 -1.99 2.61
N ASN A 250 11.21 -0.79 2.14
CA ASN A 250 11.61 0.47 2.75
C ASN A 250 10.94 0.69 4.12
N GLU A 251 9.69 0.28 4.29
CA GLU A 251 9.04 0.29 5.61
C GLU A 251 9.78 -0.60 6.62
N MET A 252 10.15 -1.80 6.20
CA MET A 252 10.91 -2.73 7.03
C MET A 252 12.28 -2.14 7.40
N ALA A 253 12.97 -1.51 6.44
CA ALA A 253 14.24 -0.84 6.64
C ALA A 253 14.11 0.28 7.68
N GLN A 254 13.15 1.18 7.52
CA GLN A 254 12.88 2.30 8.42
C GLN A 254 12.54 1.83 9.84
N THR A 255 11.61 0.89 9.95
CA THR A 255 11.14 0.38 11.24
C THR A 255 12.27 -0.29 12.03
N ARG A 256 13.06 -1.15 11.37
CA ARG A 256 14.22 -1.82 11.99
C ARG A 256 15.31 -0.83 12.40
N ALA A 257 15.65 0.10 11.52
CA ALA A 257 16.67 1.13 11.80
C ALA A 257 16.25 2.04 12.95
N ALA A 258 14.96 2.39 13.03
CA ALA A 258 14.41 3.13 14.17
C ALA A 258 14.45 2.33 15.48
N GLY A 259 14.61 1.00 15.40
CA GLY A 259 14.66 0.10 16.55
C GLY A 259 13.27 -0.35 17.02
N TYR A 260 12.27 -0.26 16.15
CA TYR A 260 10.92 -0.72 16.42
C TYR A 260 10.70 -2.13 15.87
N PRO A 261 9.91 -2.97 16.52
CA PRO A 261 9.48 -4.24 15.96
C PRO A 261 8.62 -4.02 14.71
N SER A 262 8.82 -4.84 13.70
CA SER A 262 7.99 -4.86 12.49
C SER A 262 6.84 -5.85 12.61
N ALA A 263 5.95 -5.87 11.63
CA ALA A 263 4.89 -6.87 11.55
C ALA A 263 5.44 -8.32 11.60
N ALA A 264 4.76 -9.19 12.34
CA ALA A 264 5.14 -10.60 12.46
C ALA A 264 4.87 -11.37 11.15
N ARG A 265 3.88 -10.96 10.38
CA ARG A 265 3.46 -11.58 9.11
C ARG A 265 3.23 -10.53 8.04
N TRP A 266 3.81 -10.74 6.87
CA TRP A 266 3.64 -9.91 5.69
C TRP A 266 2.86 -10.69 4.64
N MET A 267 1.76 -10.11 4.15
CA MET A 267 0.88 -10.78 3.19
C MET A 267 0.68 -9.92 1.95
N HIS A 268 0.94 -10.52 0.79
CA HIS A 268 0.85 -9.82 -0.50
C HIS A 268 -0.13 -10.51 -1.44
N SER A 269 -1.09 -9.73 -1.95
CA SER A 269 -2.02 -10.17 -2.98
C SER A 269 -1.39 -10.03 -4.36
N ALA A 270 -1.45 -11.08 -5.17
CA ALA A 270 -0.99 -11.03 -6.56
C ALA A 270 -1.92 -10.17 -7.43
N TRP A 271 -1.44 -9.79 -8.60
CA TRP A 271 -2.13 -8.87 -9.50
C TRP A 271 -3.37 -9.47 -10.16
N VAL A 272 -4.27 -8.59 -10.59
CA VAL A 272 -5.26 -8.87 -11.60
C VAL A 272 -4.65 -8.53 -12.96
N THR A 273 -4.75 -9.47 -13.89
CA THR A 273 -4.33 -9.30 -15.27
C THR A 273 -5.55 -9.21 -16.18
N ALA A 274 -5.44 -8.53 -17.30
CA ALA A 274 -6.41 -8.48 -18.36
C ALA A 274 -5.68 -8.66 -19.68
N LYS A 275 -6.06 -9.68 -20.47
CA LYS A 275 -5.38 -10.08 -21.72
C LYS A 275 -3.88 -10.36 -21.51
N GLY A 276 -3.53 -10.96 -20.38
CA GLY A 276 -2.16 -11.31 -20.01
C GLY A 276 -1.30 -10.16 -19.49
N GLU A 277 -1.81 -8.93 -19.43
CA GLU A 277 -1.09 -7.76 -18.92
C GLU A 277 -1.62 -7.33 -17.55
N LYS A 278 -0.76 -6.77 -16.69
CA LYS A 278 -1.17 -6.21 -15.41
C LYS A 278 -2.23 -5.14 -15.61
N MET A 279 -3.34 -5.25 -14.87
CA MET A 279 -4.34 -4.18 -14.85
C MET A 279 -3.76 -2.93 -14.18
N SER A 280 -3.72 -1.81 -14.91
CA SER A 280 -3.08 -0.58 -14.48
C SER A 280 -3.79 0.65 -15.03
N LYS A 281 -3.84 1.72 -14.23
CA LYS A 281 -4.35 3.03 -14.67
C LYS A 281 -3.47 3.64 -15.76
N SER A 282 -2.16 3.52 -15.62
CA SER A 282 -1.20 4.10 -16.57
C SER A 282 -1.23 3.44 -17.94
N LEU A 283 -1.64 2.16 -18.02
CA LEU A 283 -1.82 1.42 -19.26
C LEU A 283 -3.24 1.55 -19.83
N GLY A 284 -4.15 2.26 -19.16
CA GLY A 284 -5.54 2.39 -19.60
C GLY A 284 -6.36 1.09 -19.50
N THR A 285 -5.83 0.05 -18.85
CA THR A 285 -6.49 -1.25 -18.67
C THR A 285 -7.27 -1.34 -17.36
N GLY A 286 -7.21 -0.29 -16.52
CA GLY A 286 -7.87 -0.25 -15.22
C GLY A 286 -9.38 -0.03 -15.35
N LEU A 287 -10.17 -1.03 -15.01
CA LEU A 287 -11.64 -0.94 -14.97
C LEU A 287 -12.08 -0.35 -13.62
N SER A 288 -12.92 0.69 -13.64
CA SER A 288 -13.49 1.26 -12.42
C SER A 288 -14.56 0.35 -11.83
N VAL A 289 -14.75 0.40 -10.51
CA VAL A 289 -15.83 -0.37 -9.85
C VAL A 289 -17.21 0.02 -10.41
N PRO A 290 -17.55 1.32 -10.55
CA PRO A 290 -18.83 1.71 -11.13
C PRO A 290 -19.07 1.14 -12.54
N SER A 291 -18.05 1.11 -13.40
CA SER A 291 -18.21 0.57 -14.76
C SER A 291 -18.50 -0.95 -14.77
N VAL A 292 -17.83 -1.69 -13.89
CA VAL A 292 -18.03 -3.15 -13.79
C VAL A 292 -19.38 -3.46 -13.13
N LEU A 293 -19.80 -2.69 -12.13
CA LEU A 293 -21.10 -2.90 -11.46
C LEU A 293 -22.30 -2.44 -12.29
N ALA A 294 -22.09 -1.69 -13.37
CA ALA A 294 -23.16 -1.39 -14.34
C ALA A 294 -23.63 -2.64 -15.11
N GLU A 295 -22.75 -3.61 -15.25
CA GLU A 295 -22.98 -4.84 -16.05
C GLU A 295 -23.10 -6.11 -15.19
N HIS A 296 -22.48 -6.11 -14.00
CA HIS A 296 -22.39 -7.28 -13.14
C HIS A 296 -22.80 -6.99 -11.70
N SER A 297 -23.41 -7.99 -11.05
CA SER A 297 -23.74 -7.86 -9.63
C SER A 297 -22.48 -7.77 -8.76
N ALA A 298 -22.53 -6.96 -7.71
CA ALA A 298 -21.41 -6.75 -6.78
C ALA A 298 -20.91 -8.07 -6.14
N TRP A 299 -21.81 -9.01 -5.89
CA TRP A 299 -21.48 -10.31 -5.32
C TRP A 299 -20.69 -11.19 -6.30
N VAL A 300 -21.06 -11.15 -7.60
CA VAL A 300 -20.34 -11.85 -8.66
C VAL A 300 -18.94 -11.27 -8.82
N VAL A 301 -18.83 -9.95 -8.86
CA VAL A 301 -17.53 -9.26 -8.94
C VAL A 301 -16.65 -9.60 -7.73
N ARG A 302 -17.20 -9.52 -6.52
CA ARG A 302 -16.48 -9.91 -5.29
C ARG A 302 -16.04 -11.37 -5.34
N TYR A 303 -16.93 -12.28 -5.76
CA TYR A 303 -16.62 -13.70 -5.87
C TYR A 303 -15.50 -13.92 -6.90
N ALA A 304 -15.59 -13.32 -8.09
CA ALA A 304 -14.57 -13.44 -9.12
C ALA A 304 -13.20 -13.00 -8.62
N LEU A 305 -13.11 -11.85 -7.94
CA LEU A 305 -11.86 -11.32 -7.39
C LEU A 305 -11.28 -12.18 -6.27
N GLY A 306 -12.12 -12.91 -5.53
CA GLY A 306 -11.73 -13.79 -4.42
C GLY A 306 -11.62 -15.28 -4.78
N SER A 307 -11.99 -15.69 -6.00
CA SER A 307 -12.09 -17.10 -6.40
C SER A 307 -10.76 -17.83 -6.54
N VAL A 308 -9.70 -17.08 -6.82
CA VAL A 308 -8.34 -17.60 -6.99
C VAL A 308 -7.53 -17.32 -5.72
N GLN A 309 -6.65 -18.27 -5.37
CA GLN A 309 -5.75 -18.11 -4.23
C GLN A 309 -5.02 -16.77 -4.32
N TYR A 310 -5.03 -15.98 -3.25
CA TYR A 310 -4.62 -14.57 -3.27
C TYR A 310 -3.19 -14.31 -3.77
N ARG A 311 -2.28 -15.30 -3.68
CA ARG A 311 -0.90 -15.22 -4.18
C ARG A 311 -0.74 -15.60 -5.65
N SER A 312 -1.81 -16.08 -6.29
CA SER A 312 -1.82 -16.40 -7.72
C SER A 312 -2.42 -15.25 -8.52
N MET A 313 -1.88 -14.97 -9.70
CA MET A 313 -2.47 -13.98 -10.59
C MET A 313 -3.89 -14.38 -10.96
N LEU A 314 -4.75 -13.38 -11.13
CA LEU A 314 -6.13 -13.54 -11.56
C LEU A 314 -6.30 -12.89 -12.92
N GLU A 315 -6.61 -13.68 -13.94
CA GLU A 315 -7.01 -13.14 -15.24
C GLU A 315 -8.47 -12.69 -15.21
N TRP A 316 -8.69 -11.40 -15.44
CA TRP A 316 -10.02 -10.82 -15.55
C TRP A 316 -10.53 -11.00 -16.98
N SER A 317 -11.61 -11.75 -17.14
CA SER A 317 -12.21 -12.06 -18.43
C SER A 317 -13.71 -12.28 -18.29
N ASP A 318 -14.45 -12.18 -19.39
CA ASP A 318 -15.88 -12.48 -19.45
C ASP A 318 -16.15 -13.93 -19.00
N GLN A 319 -15.28 -14.86 -19.36
CA GLN A 319 -15.39 -16.25 -18.94
C GLN A 319 -15.27 -16.40 -17.41
N ALA A 320 -14.34 -15.71 -16.78
CA ALA A 320 -14.20 -15.71 -15.32
C ALA A 320 -15.44 -15.16 -14.61
N LEU A 321 -16.10 -14.16 -15.19
CA LEU A 321 -17.36 -13.61 -14.67
C LEU A 321 -18.53 -14.56 -14.84
N VAL A 322 -18.62 -15.28 -15.97
CA VAL A 322 -19.64 -16.32 -16.19
C VAL A 322 -19.47 -17.45 -15.18
N GLU A 323 -18.25 -17.92 -14.96
CA GLU A 323 -17.94 -18.95 -13.95
C GLU A 323 -18.26 -18.48 -12.53
N ALA A 324 -17.91 -17.25 -12.20
CA ALA A 324 -18.22 -16.63 -10.90
C ALA A 324 -19.74 -16.50 -10.69
N GLN A 325 -20.49 -16.11 -11.72
CA GLN A 325 -21.95 -16.04 -11.67
C GLN A 325 -22.56 -17.40 -11.42
N ALA A 326 -22.11 -18.45 -12.13
CA ALA A 326 -22.60 -19.81 -11.96
C ALA A 326 -22.31 -20.34 -10.54
N ALA A 327 -21.10 -20.16 -10.06
CA ALA A 327 -20.70 -20.57 -8.71
C ALA A 327 -21.48 -19.83 -7.62
N TYR A 328 -21.66 -18.51 -7.77
CA TYR A 328 -22.43 -17.71 -6.83
C TYR A 328 -23.90 -18.13 -6.78
N CYS A 329 -24.53 -18.40 -7.94
CA CYS A 329 -25.90 -18.90 -8.00
C CYS A 329 -26.06 -20.26 -7.28
N LEU A 330 -25.08 -21.17 -7.44
CA LEU A 330 -25.11 -22.46 -6.74
C LEU A 330 -25.02 -22.30 -5.21
N LEU A 331 -24.14 -21.45 -4.74
CA LEU A 331 -24.02 -21.14 -3.30
C LEU A 331 -25.31 -20.54 -2.73
N TYR A 332 -25.87 -19.57 -3.45
CA TYR A 332 -27.11 -18.91 -3.02
C TYR A 332 -28.31 -19.84 -2.98
N THR A 333 -28.42 -20.75 -3.96
CA THR A 333 -29.53 -21.72 -4.00
C THR A 333 -29.38 -22.87 -3.01
N SER A 334 -28.15 -23.23 -2.61
CA SER A 334 -27.91 -24.25 -1.60
C SER A 334 -28.25 -23.78 -0.18
N ASP A 335 -28.10 -22.49 0.10
CA ASP A 335 -28.48 -21.90 1.42
C ASP A 335 -30.00 -21.66 1.53
N ALA A 336 -30.74 -21.73 0.43
CA ALA A 336 -32.19 -21.55 0.41
C ALA A 336 -32.98 -22.86 0.51
N ALA A 337 -32.30 -24.01 0.57
CA ALA A 337 -32.85 -25.35 0.72
C ALA A 337 -32.62 -25.91 2.13
#